data_d8d9058cb6b03b4ef6c036e37966dfe9
#
_entry.id   d8d9058cb6b03b4ef6c036e37966dfe9
#
_cell.length_a   1.000
_cell.length_b   1.000
_cell.length_c   1.000
_cell.angle_alpha   90.00
_cell.angle_beta   90.00
_cell.angle_gamma   90.00
#
_symmetry.space_group_name_H-M   'P 1'
#
loop_
_entity.id
_entity.type
_entity.pdbx_description
1 polymer ?
#
loop_
_entity_poly.entity_id
_entity_poly.type
_entity_poly.pdbx_seq_one_letter_code
_entity_poly.pdbx_strand_id
1 'polypeptide(L)'
;MITLKKVDTKNLWKIAGLKVREDQQDFVASNAESIMEAYVYTQAGAVALPFGIYADDTPVGFVMFGYGDLPEEENPAIAAGNYSIWRFMIDEKQQGKGYAKAAMQAALDYIRAFPCGPADCCWLSYEPENTAAKTLYHRFGFQENGETDGEEIVAVLPLTEAPNS
;
A
#
# COMPACT_ATOMS: atom_id res chain seq x y z
N MET A 1 18.33 6.12 4.38
CA MET A 1 17.14 5.88 5.24
C MET A 1 15.88 6.00 4.40
N ILE A 2 14.96 5.06 4.53
CA ILE A 2 13.68 5.13 3.83
C ILE A 2 12.68 5.92 4.65
N THR A 3 12.03 6.90 4.03
CA THR A 3 10.98 7.71 4.64
C THR A 3 9.77 7.81 3.71
N LEU A 4 8.62 8.14 4.30
CA LEU A 4 7.39 8.41 3.55
C LEU A 4 7.11 9.90 3.57
N LYS A 5 6.81 10.48 2.41
CA LYS A 5 6.45 11.89 2.28
C LYS A 5 5.13 12.01 1.54
N LYS A 6 4.22 12.80 2.06
CA LYS A 6 2.93 13.06 1.39
C LYS A 6 3.16 13.58 -0.03
N VAL A 7 2.30 13.17 -0.93
CA VAL A 7 2.27 13.74 -2.28
C VAL A 7 1.78 15.19 -2.17
N ASP A 8 2.55 16.13 -2.71
CA ASP A 8 2.27 17.56 -2.64
C ASP A 8 2.56 18.24 -4.00
N THR A 9 2.42 19.56 -4.04
CA THR A 9 2.63 20.32 -5.28
C THR A 9 4.09 20.30 -5.77
N LYS A 10 5.05 19.97 -4.90
CA LYS A 10 6.48 19.98 -5.23
C LYS A 10 6.96 18.64 -5.77
N ASN A 11 6.35 17.53 -5.34
CA ASN A 11 6.80 16.20 -5.70
C ASN A 11 5.85 15.43 -6.61
N LEU A 12 4.65 15.94 -6.87
CA LEU A 12 3.59 15.26 -7.63
C LEU A 12 4.11 14.64 -8.92
N TRP A 13 4.75 15.42 -9.78
CA TRP A 13 5.15 14.94 -11.09
C TRP A 13 6.31 13.94 -11.06
N LYS A 14 7.20 14.07 -10.08
CA LYS A 14 8.27 13.09 -9.87
C LYS A 14 7.68 11.75 -9.44
N ILE A 15 6.77 11.76 -8.48
CA ILE A 15 6.12 10.54 -7.97
C ILE A 15 5.24 9.91 -9.04
N ALA A 16 4.44 10.73 -9.75
CA ALA A 16 3.58 10.23 -10.84
C ALA A 16 4.38 9.57 -11.96
N GLY A 17 5.61 10.01 -12.18
CA GLY A 17 6.49 9.46 -13.22
C GLY A 17 7.25 8.19 -12.84
N LEU A 18 7.26 7.80 -11.58
CA LEU A 18 7.85 6.53 -11.16
C LEU A 18 6.99 5.37 -11.67
N LYS A 19 7.63 4.32 -12.15
CA LYS A 19 6.91 3.18 -12.74
C LYS A 19 7.63 1.86 -12.46
N VAL A 20 6.86 0.80 -12.39
CA VAL A 20 7.40 -0.56 -12.30
C VAL A 20 7.93 -1.01 -13.67
N ARG A 21 8.67 -2.12 -13.69
CA ARG A 21 9.11 -2.74 -14.94
C ARG A 21 7.89 -3.09 -15.80
N GLU A 22 8.10 -3.14 -17.11
CA GLU A 22 7.04 -3.43 -18.09
C GLU A 22 6.30 -4.75 -17.77
N ASP A 23 7.03 -5.77 -17.35
CA ASP A 23 6.46 -7.07 -16.98
C ASP A 23 5.64 -7.05 -15.66
N GLN A 24 5.67 -5.96 -14.93
CA GLN A 24 4.94 -5.77 -13.67
C GLN A 24 3.74 -4.83 -13.80
N GLN A 25 3.58 -4.15 -14.93
CA GLN A 25 2.57 -3.09 -15.09
C GLN A 25 1.12 -3.59 -15.00
N ASP A 26 0.88 -4.87 -15.26
CA ASP A 26 -0.44 -5.47 -15.10
C ASP A 26 -0.79 -5.75 -13.63
N PHE A 27 0.18 -5.69 -12.72
CA PHE A 27 -0.01 -6.01 -11.29
C PHE A 27 -0.34 -4.81 -10.42
N VAL A 28 -0.10 -3.60 -10.90
CA VAL A 28 -0.34 -2.39 -10.12
C VAL A 28 -0.78 -1.25 -11.04
N ALA A 29 -1.77 -0.47 -10.59
CA ALA A 29 -2.19 0.74 -11.29
C ALA A 29 -1.04 1.77 -11.29
N SER A 30 -1.01 2.65 -12.28
CA SER A 30 -0.03 3.74 -12.32
C SER A 30 -0.20 4.66 -11.11
N ASN A 31 0.88 5.34 -10.74
CA ASN A 31 0.81 6.30 -9.62
C ASN A 31 -0.15 7.45 -9.95
N ALA A 32 -0.21 7.90 -11.20
CA ALA A 32 -1.15 8.94 -11.62
C ALA A 32 -2.61 8.48 -11.43
N GLU A 33 -2.95 7.26 -11.85
CA GLU A 33 -4.29 6.70 -11.63
C GLU A 33 -4.61 6.61 -10.14
N SER A 34 -3.67 6.14 -9.34
CA SER A 34 -3.85 6.01 -7.88
C SER A 34 -4.09 7.36 -7.21
N ILE A 35 -3.37 8.40 -7.63
CA ILE A 35 -3.55 9.77 -7.11
C ILE A 35 -4.92 10.33 -7.52
N MET A 36 -5.37 10.07 -8.75
CA MET A 36 -6.73 10.44 -9.20
C MET A 36 -7.80 9.73 -8.38
N GLU A 37 -7.65 8.43 -8.15
CA GLU A 37 -8.56 7.66 -7.30
C GLU A 37 -8.60 8.25 -5.88
N ALA A 38 -7.43 8.57 -5.31
CA ALA A 38 -7.35 9.17 -3.97
C ALA A 38 -8.16 10.46 -3.88
N TYR A 39 -8.08 11.31 -4.89
CA TYR A 39 -8.87 12.54 -4.93
C TYR A 39 -10.38 12.24 -4.96
N VAL A 40 -10.82 11.38 -5.87
CA VAL A 40 -12.25 11.08 -6.06
C VAL A 40 -12.85 10.42 -4.83
N TYR A 41 -12.17 9.39 -4.28
CA TYR A 41 -12.68 8.69 -3.10
C TYR A 41 -12.67 9.55 -1.85
N THR A 42 -11.69 10.43 -1.70
CA THR A 42 -11.66 11.40 -0.59
C THR A 42 -12.87 12.35 -0.68
N GLN A 43 -13.22 12.82 -1.87
CA GLN A 43 -14.42 13.63 -2.08
C GLN A 43 -15.71 12.87 -1.73
N ALA A 44 -15.72 11.55 -1.89
CA ALA A 44 -16.85 10.70 -1.54
C ALA A 44 -16.89 10.31 -0.04
N GLY A 45 -15.99 10.84 0.77
CA GLY A 45 -15.94 10.60 2.21
C GLY A 45 -15.08 9.42 2.65
N ALA A 46 -14.38 8.77 1.74
CA ALA A 46 -13.44 7.71 2.06
C ALA A 46 -12.07 8.24 2.48
N VAL A 47 -11.22 7.35 2.96
CA VAL A 47 -9.84 7.67 3.32
C VAL A 47 -8.90 7.07 2.28
N ALA A 48 -8.12 7.92 1.64
CA ALA A 48 -7.07 7.51 0.71
C ALA A 48 -5.86 8.43 0.95
N LEU A 49 -4.72 7.81 1.30
CA LEU A 49 -3.53 8.53 1.76
C LEU A 49 -2.33 8.16 0.88
N PRO A 50 -2.06 8.90 -0.21
CA PRO A 50 -0.92 8.65 -1.08
C PRO A 50 0.36 9.26 -0.54
N PHE A 51 1.46 8.48 -0.59
CA PHE A 51 2.80 8.89 -0.16
C PHE A 51 3.83 8.50 -1.20
N GLY A 52 4.84 9.36 -1.39
CA GLY A 52 6.08 8.97 -2.02
C GLY A 52 6.97 8.22 -1.03
N ILE A 53 7.64 7.18 -1.52
CA ILE A 53 8.68 6.47 -0.78
C ILE A 53 10.03 7.08 -1.19
N TYR A 54 10.81 7.50 -0.21
CA TYR A 54 12.07 8.20 -0.43
C TYR A 54 13.24 7.45 0.19
N ALA A 55 14.32 7.33 -0.59
CA ALA A 55 15.63 6.98 -0.05
C ALA A 55 16.41 8.29 0.10
N ASP A 56 16.57 8.76 1.34
CA ASP A 56 17.04 10.11 1.67
C ASP A 56 16.20 11.16 0.91
N ASP A 57 16.77 11.87 -0.05
CA ASP A 57 16.05 12.90 -0.82
C ASP A 57 15.54 12.41 -2.19
N THR A 58 15.77 11.15 -2.53
CA THR A 58 15.42 10.59 -3.84
C THR A 58 14.11 9.82 -3.75
N PRO A 59 13.09 10.15 -4.56
CA PRO A 59 11.88 9.34 -4.63
C PRO A 59 12.20 8.01 -5.32
N VAL A 60 11.85 6.92 -4.65
CA VAL A 60 12.13 5.55 -5.13
C VAL A 60 10.88 4.70 -5.32
N GLY A 61 9.74 5.18 -4.85
CA GLY A 61 8.50 4.41 -4.96
C GLY A 61 7.27 5.18 -4.50
N PHE A 62 6.18 4.45 -4.39
CA PHE A 62 4.86 5.00 -4.03
C PHE A 62 4.12 4.00 -3.16
N VAL A 63 3.41 4.50 -2.17
CA VAL A 63 2.48 3.72 -1.35
C VAL A 63 1.22 4.52 -1.11
N MET A 64 0.06 3.87 -1.15
CA MET A 64 -1.21 4.49 -0.81
C MET A 64 -1.94 3.64 0.20
N PHE A 65 -2.38 4.28 1.28
CA PHE A 65 -3.13 3.63 2.35
C PHE A 65 -4.61 3.95 2.24
N GLY A 66 -5.44 3.03 2.71
CA GLY A 66 -6.85 3.24 2.95
C GLY A 66 -7.21 2.93 4.40
N TYR A 67 -8.40 3.34 4.80
CA TYR A 67 -8.97 3.04 6.11
C TYR A 67 -10.49 2.92 5.98
N GLY A 68 -11.02 1.74 6.27
CA GLY A 68 -12.44 1.44 6.12
C GLY A 68 -12.85 1.06 4.70
N ASP A 69 -14.15 0.99 4.48
CA ASP A 69 -14.75 0.62 3.21
C ASP A 69 -14.67 1.76 2.18
N LEU A 70 -14.60 1.40 0.92
CA LEU A 70 -14.73 2.33 -0.19
C LEU A 70 -16.20 2.41 -0.60
N PRO A 71 -16.76 3.62 -0.78
CA PRO A 71 -18.14 3.78 -1.21
C PRO A 71 -18.33 3.26 -2.64
N GLU A 72 -19.51 2.69 -2.88
CA GLU A 72 -19.91 2.15 -4.20
C GLU A 72 -19.04 0.99 -4.72
N GLU A 73 -18.21 0.41 -3.85
CA GLU A 73 -17.36 -0.73 -4.18
C GLU A 73 -17.82 -1.97 -3.42
N GLU A 74 -17.53 -3.13 -3.99
CA GLU A 74 -17.69 -4.41 -3.31
C GLU A 74 -16.44 -4.63 -2.43
N ASN A 75 -16.56 -4.32 -1.16
CA ASN A 75 -15.42 -4.41 -0.24
C ASN A 75 -15.32 -5.82 0.38
N PRO A 76 -14.09 -6.36 0.54
CA PRO A 76 -13.93 -7.57 1.35
C PRO A 76 -14.31 -7.27 2.80
N ALA A 77 -14.80 -8.28 3.53
CA ALA A 77 -15.27 -8.08 4.91
C ALA A 77 -14.19 -7.49 5.83
N ILE A 78 -12.93 -7.83 5.59
CA ILE A 78 -11.81 -7.33 6.39
C ILE A 78 -11.62 -5.80 6.27
N ALA A 79 -12.13 -5.15 5.22
CA ALA A 79 -11.94 -3.72 5.00
C ALA A 79 -12.61 -2.86 6.07
N ALA A 80 -13.74 -3.29 6.61
CA ALA A 80 -14.51 -2.52 7.59
C ALA A 80 -13.69 -2.24 8.85
N GLY A 81 -13.40 -0.97 9.12
CA GLY A 81 -12.68 -0.54 10.32
C GLY A 81 -11.19 -0.88 10.35
N ASN A 82 -10.62 -1.31 9.26
CA ASN A 82 -9.21 -1.70 9.18
C ASN A 82 -8.44 -0.87 8.15
N TYR A 83 -7.10 -0.85 8.29
CA TYR A 83 -6.21 -0.21 7.31
C TYR A 83 -5.97 -1.13 6.13
N SER A 84 -5.73 -0.53 4.97
CA SER A 84 -5.26 -1.24 3.79
C SER A 84 -3.99 -0.61 3.24
N ILE A 85 -3.11 -1.43 2.67
CA ILE A 85 -2.08 -0.97 1.75
C ILE A 85 -2.69 -1.14 0.35
N TRP A 86 -3.27 -0.06 -0.16
CA TRP A 86 -4.03 -0.06 -1.40
C TRP A 86 -3.12 -0.16 -2.63
N ARG A 87 -2.00 0.54 -2.60
CA ARG A 87 -0.97 0.50 -3.65
C ARG A 87 0.42 0.49 -3.01
N PHE A 88 1.33 -0.25 -3.60
CA PHE A 88 2.73 -0.31 -3.17
C PHE A 88 3.60 -0.65 -4.37
N MET A 89 4.60 0.20 -4.67
CA MET A 89 5.54 -0.08 -5.75
C MET A 89 6.89 0.57 -5.50
N ILE A 90 7.92 -0.03 -6.06
CA ILE A 90 9.28 0.54 -6.15
C ILE A 90 9.57 0.78 -7.64
N ASP A 91 10.10 1.95 -7.94
CA ASP A 91 10.47 2.35 -9.30
C ASP A 91 11.44 1.34 -9.94
N GLU A 92 11.26 1.07 -11.24
CA GLU A 92 12.05 0.08 -11.97
C GLU A 92 13.57 0.31 -11.84
N LYS A 93 14.00 1.56 -11.81
CA LYS A 93 15.42 1.94 -11.68
C LYS A 93 15.96 1.74 -10.28
N GLN A 94 15.10 1.54 -9.30
CA GLN A 94 15.46 1.44 -7.89
C GLN A 94 15.26 0.03 -7.33
N GLN A 95 14.73 -0.89 -8.11
CA GLN A 95 14.54 -2.27 -7.69
C GLN A 95 15.89 -2.99 -7.53
N GLY A 96 15.90 -4.04 -6.71
CA GLY A 96 17.12 -4.82 -6.44
C GLY A 96 18.07 -4.18 -5.44
N LYS A 97 17.70 -3.08 -4.79
CA LYS A 97 18.53 -2.36 -3.81
C LYS A 97 18.07 -2.55 -2.36
N GLY A 98 17.08 -3.41 -2.13
CA GLY A 98 16.53 -3.66 -0.79
C GLY A 98 15.50 -2.63 -0.32
N TYR A 99 15.09 -1.68 -1.14
CA TYR A 99 14.17 -0.63 -0.75
C TYR A 99 12.75 -1.14 -0.45
N ALA A 100 12.28 -2.18 -1.13
CA ALA A 100 10.93 -2.71 -0.91
C ALA A 100 10.73 -3.17 0.54
N LYS A 101 11.69 -3.88 1.10
CA LYS A 101 11.65 -4.35 2.49
C LYS A 101 11.63 -3.18 3.47
N ALA A 102 12.53 -2.22 3.30
CA ALA A 102 12.60 -1.04 4.17
C ALA A 102 11.36 -0.16 4.03
N ALA A 103 10.81 -0.03 2.83
CA ALA A 103 9.60 0.72 2.57
C ALA A 103 8.36 0.07 3.20
N MET A 104 8.25 -1.26 3.13
CA MET A 104 7.17 -1.99 3.80
C MET A 104 7.25 -1.80 5.31
N GLN A 105 8.44 -1.86 5.90
CA GLN A 105 8.61 -1.59 7.32
C GLN A 105 8.15 -0.18 7.68
N ALA A 106 8.55 0.83 6.90
CA ALA A 106 8.12 2.21 7.11
C ALA A 106 6.60 2.38 6.97
N ALA A 107 6.00 1.68 6.01
CA ALA A 107 4.55 1.68 5.81
C ALA A 107 3.82 1.10 7.02
N LEU A 108 4.27 -0.03 7.54
CA LEU A 108 3.67 -0.66 8.72
C LEU A 108 3.87 0.17 9.98
N ASP A 109 5.03 0.81 10.14
CA ASP A 109 5.27 1.72 11.27
C ASP A 109 4.30 2.90 11.25
N TYR A 110 4.02 3.44 10.06
CA TYR A 110 3.03 4.51 9.88
C TYR A 110 1.62 4.05 10.29
N ILE A 111 1.19 2.87 9.81
CA ILE A 111 -0.13 2.32 10.12
C ILE A 111 -0.27 2.02 11.61
N ARG A 112 0.78 1.49 12.25
CA ARG A 112 0.77 1.15 13.68
C ARG A 112 0.68 2.36 14.61
N ALA A 113 0.89 3.55 14.08
CA ALA A 113 0.61 4.79 14.79
C ALA A 113 -0.89 5.16 14.78
N PHE A 114 -1.73 4.40 14.07
CA PHE A 114 -3.17 4.60 13.95
C PHE A 114 -3.56 6.02 13.50
N PRO A 115 -3.04 6.50 12.36
CA PRO A 115 -3.23 7.90 11.96
C PRO A 115 -4.69 8.28 11.68
N CYS A 116 -5.55 7.31 11.37
CA CYS A 116 -6.96 7.55 11.06
C CYS A 116 -7.91 7.03 12.15
N GLY A 117 -7.41 6.34 13.15
CA GLY A 117 -8.21 5.73 14.21
C GLY A 117 -7.79 4.29 14.48
N PRO A 118 -8.41 3.64 15.48
CA PRO A 118 -8.04 2.29 15.88
C PRO A 118 -8.40 1.26 14.79
N ALA A 119 -7.64 0.19 14.74
CA ALA A 119 -7.91 -0.95 13.88
C ALA A 119 -7.23 -2.20 14.45
N ASP A 120 -7.77 -3.37 14.12
CA ASP A 120 -7.19 -4.65 14.52
C ASP A 120 -6.16 -5.15 13.50
N CYS A 121 -6.37 -4.83 12.25
CA CYS A 121 -5.62 -5.41 11.13
C CYS A 121 -5.25 -4.38 10.07
N CYS A 122 -4.23 -4.75 9.31
CA CYS A 122 -3.95 -4.18 7.99
C CYS A 122 -4.14 -5.28 6.94
N TRP A 123 -4.76 -4.96 5.83
CA TRP A 123 -4.93 -5.90 4.73
C TRP A 123 -4.39 -5.33 3.42
N LEU A 124 -4.14 -6.20 2.49
CA LEU A 124 -3.79 -5.86 1.11
C LEU A 124 -4.27 -6.98 0.20
N SER A 125 -4.22 -6.73 -1.10
CA SER A 125 -4.55 -7.75 -2.09
C SER A 125 -3.50 -7.76 -3.19
N TYR A 126 -3.37 -8.88 -3.87
CA TYR A 126 -2.41 -9.05 -4.96
C TYR A 126 -2.90 -10.11 -5.95
N GLU A 127 -2.48 -9.93 -7.21
CA GLU A 127 -2.75 -10.93 -8.25
C GLU A 127 -2.09 -12.27 -7.89
N PRO A 128 -2.77 -13.41 -8.10
CA PRO A 128 -2.21 -14.72 -7.76
C PRO A 128 -0.85 -15.00 -8.42
N GLU A 129 -0.62 -14.45 -9.60
CA GLU A 129 0.62 -14.62 -10.35
C GLU A 129 1.77 -13.74 -9.86
N ASN A 130 1.49 -12.74 -9.02
CA ASN A 130 2.50 -11.83 -8.50
C ASN A 130 3.26 -12.46 -7.33
N THR A 131 4.13 -13.41 -7.65
CA THR A 131 4.88 -14.18 -6.65
C THR A 131 5.88 -13.34 -5.85
N ALA A 132 6.44 -12.30 -6.45
CA ALA A 132 7.36 -11.38 -5.77
C ALA A 132 6.63 -10.61 -4.65
N ALA A 133 5.44 -10.10 -4.93
CA ALA A 133 4.61 -9.42 -3.93
C ALA A 133 4.20 -10.39 -2.81
N LYS A 134 3.72 -11.56 -3.16
CA LYS A 134 3.35 -12.61 -2.20
C LYS A 134 4.51 -12.91 -1.24
N THR A 135 5.72 -13.10 -1.76
CA THR A 135 6.90 -13.40 -0.96
C THR A 135 7.23 -12.25 0.00
N LEU A 136 7.18 -11.02 -0.48
CA LEU A 136 7.42 -9.83 0.35
C LEU A 136 6.41 -9.74 1.49
N TYR A 137 5.12 -9.86 1.17
CA TYR A 137 4.05 -9.70 2.15
C TYR A 137 4.08 -10.81 3.20
N HIS A 138 4.32 -12.06 2.80
CA HIS A 138 4.47 -13.18 3.73
C HIS A 138 5.64 -12.98 4.71
N ARG A 139 6.75 -12.37 4.27
CA ARG A 139 7.87 -12.03 5.14
C ARG A 139 7.48 -11.10 6.30
N PHE A 140 6.53 -10.22 6.06
CA PHE A 140 6.05 -9.29 7.07
C PHE A 140 4.91 -9.85 7.93
N GLY A 141 4.48 -11.08 7.64
CA GLY A 141 3.48 -11.77 8.43
C GLY A 141 2.05 -11.69 7.87
N PHE A 142 1.87 -11.12 6.68
CA PHE A 142 0.56 -11.16 6.01
C PHE A 142 0.20 -12.59 5.65
N GLN A 143 -1.02 -12.99 5.99
CA GLN A 143 -1.55 -14.33 5.71
C GLN A 143 -2.87 -14.22 4.97
N GLU A 144 -3.05 -15.07 3.97
CA GLU A 144 -4.30 -15.16 3.21
C GLU A 144 -5.43 -15.59 4.14
N ASN A 145 -6.59 -14.93 4.02
CA ASN A 145 -7.76 -15.22 4.87
C ASN A 145 -8.93 -15.88 4.12
N GLY A 146 -8.73 -16.24 2.86
CA GLY A 146 -9.75 -16.85 2.02
C GLY A 146 -10.66 -15.87 1.29
N GLU A 147 -10.57 -14.57 1.57
CA GLU A 147 -11.30 -13.54 0.85
C GLU A 147 -10.60 -13.17 -0.45
N THR A 148 -11.35 -12.57 -1.36
CA THR A 148 -10.84 -11.96 -2.59
C THR A 148 -11.32 -10.53 -2.70
N ASP A 149 -10.56 -9.72 -3.43
CA ASP A 149 -10.94 -8.38 -3.84
C ASP A 149 -10.89 -8.36 -5.37
N GLY A 150 -12.06 -8.50 -5.99
CA GLY A 150 -12.11 -8.85 -7.40
C GLY A 150 -11.44 -10.20 -7.65
N GLU A 151 -10.43 -10.21 -8.51
CA GLU A 151 -9.62 -11.40 -8.82
C GLU A 151 -8.38 -11.51 -7.93
N GLU A 152 -8.10 -10.51 -7.09
CA GLU A 152 -6.94 -10.51 -6.23
C GLU A 152 -7.16 -11.27 -4.93
N ILE A 153 -6.10 -11.88 -4.42
CA ILE A 153 -6.09 -12.60 -3.16
C ILE A 153 -5.88 -11.60 -2.03
N VAL A 154 -6.74 -11.66 -1.00
CA VAL A 154 -6.62 -10.84 0.22
C VAL A 154 -5.68 -11.51 1.22
N ALA A 155 -4.76 -10.72 1.78
CA ALA A 155 -3.89 -11.14 2.87
C ALA A 155 -3.96 -10.12 4.01
N VAL A 156 -3.84 -10.59 5.23
CA VAL A 156 -4.12 -9.82 6.46
C VAL A 156 -2.96 -9.90 7.43
N LEU A 157 -2.63 -8.78 8.05
CA LEU A 157 -1.65 -8.69 9.12
C LEU A 157 -2.32 -8.12 10.37
N PRO A 158 -2.32 -8.83 11.50
CA PRO A 158 -2.74 -8.25 12.78
C PRO A 158 -1.81 -7.11 13.18
N LEU A 159 -2.39 -5.98 13.62
CA LEU A 159 -1.63 -4.79 14.04
C LEU A 159 -1.34 -4.77 15.53
N THR A 160 -2.17 -5.46 16.32
CA THR A 160 -1.92 -5.62 17.74
C THR A 160 -0.85 -6.69 17.94
N GLU A 161 0.25 -6.33 18.57
CA GLU A 161 1.21 -7.34 19.00
C GLU A 161 0.51 -8.34 19.91
N ALA A 162 0.75 -9.63 19.66
CA ALA A 162 0.40 -10.63 20.66
C ALA A 162 1.11 -10.24 21.97
N PRO A 163 0.41 -10.27 23.11
CA PRO A 163 1.06 -9.94 24.37
C PRO A 163 2.31 -10.81 24.52
N ASN A 164 3.44 -10.18 24.73
CA ASN A 164 4.68 -10.89 24.97
C ASN A 164 4.47 -11.83 26.15
N SER A 165 4.49 -13.10 25.83
CA SER A 165 4.50 -14.14 26.83
C SER A 165 5.87 -14.17 27.52
#